data_9a8d474d1f8f31aa993db2d5984e92c8
#
_entry.id   9a8d474d1f8f31aa993db2d5984e92c8
#
_cell.length_a   1.000
_cell.length_b   1.000
_cell.length_c   1.000
_cell.angle_alpha   90.00
_cell.angle_beta   90.00
_cell.angle_gamma   90.00
#
_symmetry.space_group_name_H-M   'P 1'
#
loop_
_entity.id
_entity.type
_entity.pdbx_description
1 polymer ?
#
loop_
_entity_poly.entity_id
_entity_poly.type
_entity_poly.pdbx_seq_one_letter_code
_entity_poly.pdbx_strand_id
1 'polypeptide(L)'
;MAVYLKKKMYIYTQKGNNTKNNEIMKRVRNLTLCIGIITVFLCACSGGGQRTISGLNPADFDTIINNKAVKLFTLSNESGMEACITNYGGRLVSLCVPNKAGQLTDVVLGFDNIHQYADTVNTPSDFGASIGRYANRINKGQLKVGGKTILLPTNNFGHCLHGGPSGWQYQVYDAVQPNDSTLQLSIVSPDGDNNFPGTVTAKVIYTLTSDNVLDIKYEATTDRETVINMTNHSYFNLTGDMSQAGTNMVLYINADNYTPIDSTFIPNGKVKPVYGTPLDFTKRHALYETIGDTSFEQIKYARGYDHNWCLNTYTKGKGNDKIVAASLYAPNTGICLEMFTTEPGVQVYTGNFLDGKVKGKHGIAYPKHASVCLESQKYPDSPNNPNFPSSYIKPGETYISHTAYRFRVK
;
A
#
# COMPACT_ATOMS: atom_id res chain seq x y z
N MET A 1 -11.38 92.37 -27.14
CA MET A 1 -11.17 91.19 -28.01
C MET A 1 -9.95 90.36 -27.60
N ALA A 2 -8.84 90.96 -27.16
CA ALA A 2 -7.62 90.20 -26.77
C ALA A 2 -7.77 89.34 -25.48
N VAL A 3 -8.62 89.72 -24.52
CA VAL A 3 -8.80 89.02 -23.24
C VAL A 3 -9.63 87.73 -23.43
N TYR A 4 -10.53 87.73 -24.44
CA TYR A 4 -11.38 86.56 -24.72
C TYR A 4 -10.62 85.44 -25.42
N LEU A 5 -9.62 85.80 -26.25
CA LEU A 5 -8.76 84.79 -26.90
C LEU A 5 -7.74 84.13 -25.94
N LYS A 6 -7.18 84.86 -24.94
CA LYS A 6 -6.30 84.31 -23.91
C LYS A 6 -7.03 83.27 -22.99
N LYS A 7 -8.29 83.52 -22.66
CA LYS A 7 -9.10 82.58 -21.81
C LYS A 7 -9.45 81.32 -22.55
N LYS A 8 -9.71 81.37 -23.87
CA LYS A 8 -10.00 80.21 -24.70
C LYS A 8 -8.78 79.34 -24.97
N MET A 9 -7.63 79.96 -25.10
CA MET A 9 -6.34 79.23 -25.29
C MET A 9 -5.85 78.57 -24.00
N TYR A 10 -6.11 79.17 -22.83
CA TYR A 10 -5.80 78.59 -21.53
C TYR A 10 -6.69 77.32 -21.23
N ILE A 11 -7.98 77.31 -21.64
CA ILE A 11 -8.87 76.20 -21.49
C ILE A 11 -8.51 75.06 -22.44
N TYR A 12 -8.04 75.30 -23.63
CA TYR A 12 -7.56 74.30 -24.60
C TYR A 12 -6.29 73.60 -24.18
N THR A 13 -5.30 74.36 -23.61
CA THR A 13 -4.06 73.78 -23.06
C THR A 13 -4.32 72.96 -21.82
N GLN A 14 -5.27 73.30 -20.95
CA GLN A 14 -5.63 72.51 -19.76
C GLN A 14 -6.36 71.22 -20.15
N LYS A 15 -7.22 71.24 -21.17
CA LYS A 15 -7.92 70.00 -21.65
C LYS A 15 -6.98 69.04 -22.37
N GLY A 16 -5.99 69.55 -23.11
CA GLY A 16 -4.98 68.70 -23.79
C GLY A 16 -4.05 68.02 -22.85
N ASN A 17 -3.65 68.67 -21.75
CA ASN A 17 -2.79 68.08 -20.74
C ASN A 17 -3.50 67.05 -19.88
N ASN A 18 -4.80 67.21 -19.59
CA ASN A 18 -5.54 66.20 -18.81
C ASN A 18 -5.82 64.91 -19.59
N THR A 19 -6.01 64.99 -20.92
CA THR A 19 -6.17 63.78 -21.74
C THR A 19 -4.88 63.01 -21.91
N LYS A 20 -3.74 63.70 -22.10
CA LYS A 20 -2.42 63.02 -22.16
C LYS A 20 -2.01 62.38 -20.82
N ASN A 21 -2.25 63.08 -19.72
CA ASN A 21 -1.96 62.53 -18.39
C ASN A 21 -2.86 61.30 -18.05
N ASN A 22 -4.13 61.32 -18.48
CA ASN A 22 -5.01 60.16 -18.27
C ASN A 22 -4.61 58.94 -19.13
N GLU A 23 -4.10 59.15 -20.34
CA GLU A 23 -3.57 58.03 -21.14
C GLU A 23 -2.25 57.49 -20.60
N ILE A 24 -1.34 58.36 -20.13
CA ILE A 24 -0.09 57.95 -19.48
C ILE A 24 -0.40 57.18 -18.18
N MET A 25 -1.32 57.66 -17.35
CA MET A 25 -1.74 56.99 -16.13
C MET A 25 -2.43 55.63 -16.41
N LYS A 26 -3.22 55.49 -17.48
CA LYS A 26 -3.78 54.18 -17.90
C LYS A 26 -2.69 53.25 -18.38
N ARG A 27 -1.71 53.71 -19.14
CA ARG A 27 -0.56 52.87 -19.59
C ARG A 27 0.32 52.41 -18.43
N VAL A 28 0.61 53.29 -17.46
CA VAL A 28 1.37 52.91 -16.24
C VAL A 28 0.60 51.94 -15.38
N ARG A 29 -0.73 52.13 -15.21
CA ARG A 29 -1.58 51.18 -14.43
C ARG A 29 -1.67 49.83 -15.09
N ASN A 30 -1.72 49.74 -16.41
CA ASN A 30 -1.72 48.44 -17.12
C ASN A 30 -0.33 47.77 -17.12
N LEU A 31 0.75 48.56 -17.16
CA LEU A 31 2.12 48.06 -17.04
C LEU A 31 2.38 47.51 -15.62
N THR A 32 1.87 48.17 -14.58
CA THR A 32 2.02 47.75 -13.18
C THR A 32 1.19 46.47 -12.92
N LEU A 33 0.03 46.33 -13.59
CA LEU A 33 -0.78 45.10 -13.50
C LEU A 33 -0.10 43.91 -14.21
N CYS A 34 0.54 44.14 -15.36
CA CYS A 34 1.29 43.09 -16.07
C CYS A 34 2.57 42.68 -15.32
N ILE A 35 3.28 43.64 -14.67
CA ILE A 35 4.47 43.33 -13.87
C ILE A 35 4.07 42.60 -12.56
N GLY A 36 2.91 42.92 -11.94
CA GLY A 36 2.40 42.25 -10.77
C GLY A 36 2.01 40.79 -11.03
N ILE A 37 1.55 40.47 -12.23
CA ILE A 37 1.20 39.08 -12.64
C ILE A 37 2.46 38.28 -13.03
N ILE A 38 3.50 38.95 -13.59
CA ILE A 38 4.77 38.28 -13.93
C ILE A 38 5.63 38.01 -12.69
N THR A 39 5.53 38.82 -11.62
CA THR A 39 6.28 38.59 -10.38
C THR A 39 5.70 37.46 -9.50
N VAL A 40 4.44 37.09 -9.68
CA VAL A 40 3.85 35.95 -8.98
C VAL A 40 4.19 34.61 -9.65
N PHE A 41 4.61 34.63 -10.94
CA PHE A 41 5.04 33.40 -11.67
C PHE A 41 6.54 33.09 -11.61
N LEU A 42 7.36 33.97 -11.03
CA LEU A 42 8.83 33.80 -10.96
C LEU A 42 9.38 33.42 -9.58
N CYS A 43 8.49 33.15 -8.60
CA CYS A 43 8.89 32.66 -7.27
C CYS A 43 8.59 31.16 -7.04
N ALA A 44 8.41 30.37 -8.10
CA ALA A 44 8.18 28.91 -8.00
C ALA A 44 9.34 28.08 -8.58
N CYS A 45 10.57 28.58 -8.48
CA CYS A 45 11.77 27.80 -8.80
C CYS A 45 12.81 27.90 -7.68
N SER A 46 12.40 27.57 -6.46
CA SER A 46 13.34 27.06 -5.45
C SER A 46 13.16 25.55 -5.43
N GLY A 47 14.23 24.80 -5.69
CA GLY A 47 14.27 23.34 -5.87
C GLY A 47 13.83 22.48 -4.68
N GLY A 48 12.58 22.65 -4.23
CA GLY A 48 11.88 21.72 -3.37
C GLY A 48 10.85 20.99 -4.24
N GLY A 49 11.06 19.71 -4.53
CA GLY A 49 10.07 18.88 -5.22
C GLY A 49 8.70 19.03 -4.56
N GLN A 50 7.64 19.04 -5.37
CA GLN A 50 6.27 19.14 -4.87
C GLN A 50 6.01 17.95 -3.91
N ARG A 51 5.59 18.26 -2.67
CA ARG A 51 5.21 17.22 -1.71
C ARG A 51 3.96 16.49 -2.20
N THR A 52 3.86 15.22 -1.85
CA THR A 52 2.68 14.39 -2.08
C THR A 52 1.50 14.89 -1.24
N ILE A 53 0.29 14.41 -1.53
CA ILE A 53 -0.92 14.72 -0.74
C ILE A 53 -0.75 14.28 0.71
N SER A 54 -0.07 13.15 0.94
CA SER A 54 0.27 12.67 2.28
C SER A 54 1.38 13.46 2.97
N GLY A 55 1.96 14.48 2.31
CA GLY A 55 3.03 15.33 2.86
C GLY A 55 4.45 14.74 2.72
N LEU A 56 4.62 13.58 2.09
CA LEU A 56 5.92 12.99 1.82
C LEU A 56 6.71 13.86 0.86
N ASN A 57 8.03 13.90 1.03
CA ASN A 57 8.95 14.52 0.08
C ASN A 57 9.56 13.40 -0.78
N PRO A 58 9.30 13.33 -2.10
CA PRO A 58 9.85 12.29 -2.96
C PRO A 58 11.38 12.20 -2.93
N ALA A 59 12.08 13.32 -2.73
CA ALA A 59 13.54 13.36 -2.65
C ALA A 59 14.10 12.56 -1.45
N ASP A 60 13.32 12.35 -0.39
CA ASP A 60 13.73 11.56 0.78
C ASP A 60 13.75 10.05 0.49
N PHE A 61 13.31 9.66 -0.72
CA PHE A 61 13.35 8.28 -1.24
C PHE A 61 14.39 8.10 -2.35
N ASP A 62 15.07 9.16 -2.80
CA ASP A 62 16.06 9.09 -3.86
C ASP A 62 17.41 8.60 -3.29
N THR A 63 17.83 7.39 -3.67
CA THR A 63 19.10 6.80 -3.26
C THR A 63 19.53 5.67 -4.21
N ILE A 64 20.66 5.07 -3.92
CA ILE A 64 21.15 3.86 -4.61
C ILE A 64 21.32 2.75 -3.58
N ILE A 65 20.62 1.64 -3.77
CA ILE A 65 20.76 0.42 -2.95
C ILE A 65 21.09 -0.73 -3.90
N ASN A 66 22.13 -1.50 -3.60
CA ASN A 66 22.60 -2.63 -4.41
C ASN A 66 22.81 -2.26 -5.90
N ASN A 67 23.40 -1.10 -6.16
CA ASN A 67 23.65 -0.52 -7.50
C ASN A 67 22.37 -0.24 -8.31
N LYS A 68 21.20 -0.19 -7.69
CA LYS A 68 19.93 0.19 -8.32
C LYS A 68 19.39 1.49 -7.74
N ALA A 69 18.85 2.35 -8.61
CA ALA A 69 18.20 3.57 -8.18
C ALA A 69 16.88 3.26 -7.46
N VAL A 70 16.71 3.84 -6.29
CA VAL A 70 15.47 3.80 -5.51
C VAL A 70 14.78 5.14 -5.61
N LYS A 71 13.46 5.12 -5.76
CA LYS A 71 12.60 6.31 -5.89
C LYS A 71 11.23 6.10 -5.26
N LEU A 72 10.53 7.20 -5.04
CA LEU A 72 9.10 7.23 -4.77
C LEU A 72 8.34 7.57 -6.06
N PHE A 73 7.38 6.74 -6.42
CA PHE A 73 6.47 6.92 -7.57
C PHE A 73 5.11 7.33 -7.04
N THR A 74 4.49 8.32 -7.66
CA THR A 74 3.16 8.79 -7.29
C THR A 74 2.17 8.44 -8.38
N LEU A 75 1.12 7.71 -8.02
CA LEU A 75 -0.03 7.43 -8.87
C LEU A 75 -1.20 8.31 -8.42
N SER A 76 -1.94 8.82 -9.39
CA SER A 76 -3.15 9.61 -9.15
C SER A 76 -4.28 9.18 -10.09
N ASN A 77 -5.53 9.44 -9.68
CA ASN A 77 -6.69 9.24 -10.53
C ASN A 77 -7.53 10.52 -10.64
N GLU A 78 -8.49 10.52 -11.55
CA GLU A 78 -9.40 11.66 -11.79
C GLU A 78 -10.27 12.00 -10.57
N SER A 79 -10.49 11.06 -9.66
CA SER A 79 -11.24 11.28 -8.40
C SER A 79 -10.40 11.93 -7.30
N GLY A 80 -9.12 12.22 -7.56
CA GLY A 80 -8.19 12.87 -6.63
C GLY A 80 -7.52 11.94 -5.62
N MET A 81 -7.70 10.62 -5.72
CA MET A 81 -6.90 9.68 -4.92
C MET A 81 -5.43 9.71 -5.34
N GLU A 82 -4.55 9.48 -4.37
CA GLU A 82 -3.10 9.39 -4.58
C GLU A 82 -2.55 8.14 -3.89
N ALA A 83 -1.69 7.40 -4.59
CA ALA A 83 -0.92 6.30 -4.04
C ALA A 83 0.57 6.55 -4.28
N CYS A 84 1.38 6.51 -3.22
CA CYS A 84 2.83 6.61 -3.32
C CYS A 84 3.47 5.25 -3.11
N ILE A 85 4.28 4.81 -4.06
CA ILE A 85 4.92 3.49 -4.06
C ILE A 85 6.43 3.68 -4.24
N THR A 86 7.25 3.06 -3.39
CA THR A 86 8.70 2.96 -3.63
C THR A 86 9.03 1.64 -4.29
N ASN A 87 10.00 1.65 -5.21
CA ASN A 87 10.51 0.43 -5.81
C ASN A 87 11.43 -0.38 -4.88
N TYR A 88 11.76 0.11 -3.69
CA TYR A 88 12.37 -0.70 -2.63
C TYR A 88 11.31 -1.55 -1.95
N GLY A 89 11.35 -2.85 -2.21
CA GLY A 89 10.34 -3.81 -1.73
C GLY A 89 8.98 -3.67 -2.41
N GLY A 90 8.86 -2.84 -3.47
CA GLY A 90 7.58 -2.58 -4.13
C GLY A 90 6.49 -2.09 -3.17
N ARG A 91 6.84 -1.20 -2.23
CA ARG A 91 6.02 -0.85 -1.06
C ARG A 91 5.03 0.28 -1.34
N LEU A 92 3.79 0.07 -0.97
CA LEU A 92 2.80 1.15 -0.85
C LEU A 92 3.12 1.96 0.42
N VAL A 93 3.62 3.18 0.22
CA VAL A 93 4.09 4.07 1.30
C VAL A 93 2.96 4.92 1.86
N SER A 94 2.09 5.43 0.98
CA SER A 94 0.89 6.18 1.35
C SER A 94 -0.25 5.91 0.37
N LEU A 95 -1.49 6.05 0.85
CA LEU A 95 -2.70 5.94 0.05
C LEU A 95 -3.74 6.93 0.55
N CYS A 96 -3.88 8.04 -0.15
CA CYS A 96 -4.83 9.10 0.19
C CYS A 96 -6.17 8.85 -0.49
N VAL A 97 -7.22 8.66 0.31
CA VAL A 97 -8.58 8.37 -0.17
C VAL A 97 -9.58 9.38 0.42
N PRO A 98 -10.69 9.71 -0.26
CA PRO A 98 -11.67 10.64 0.26
C PRO A 98 -12.43 10.04 1.45
N ASN A 99 -12.63 10.85 2.50
CA ASN A 99 -13.49 10.55 3.64
C ASN A 99 -14.89 11.18 3.45
N LYS A 100 -15.80 10.96 4.40
CA LYS A 100 -17.19 11.49 4.34
C LYS A 100 -17.31 13.03 4.33
N ALA A 101 -16.24 13.74 4.68
CA ALA A 101 -16.15 15.20 4.59
C ALA A 101 -15.52 15.66 3.26
N GLY A 102 -15.20 14.73 2.34
CA GLY A 102 -14.52 15.01 1.08
C GLY A 102 -13.02 15.31 1.23
N GLN A 103 -12.46 15.14 2.43
CA GLN A 103 -11.03 15.34 2.66
C GLN A 103 -10.26 14.07 2.32
N LEU A 104 -9.09 14.22 1.70
CA LEU A 104 -8.19 13.12 1.43
C LEU A 104 -7.48 12.69 2.72
N THR A 105 -7.58 11.41 3.05
CA THR A 105 -7.06 10.81 4.27
C THR A 105 -6.08 9.70 3.89
N ASP A 106 -4.84 9.77 4.37
CA ASP A 106 -3.89 8.68 4.23
C ASP A 106 -4.29 7.51 5.12
N VAL A 107 -4.49 6.34 4.51
CA VAL A 107 -5.09 5.16 5.18
C VAL A 107 -4.11 4.00 5.37
N VAL A 108 -2.80 4.19 5.17
CA VAL A 108 -1.79 3.14 5.38
C VAL A 108 -0.65 3.62 6.28
N LEU A 109 -0.18 2.75 7.16
CA LEU A 109 1.03 2.98 7.93
C LEU A 109 2.26 2.89 7.02
N GLY A 110 3.34 3.60 7.38
CA GLY A 110 4.59 3.62 6.62
C GLY A 110 5.64 4.52 7.28
N PHE A 111 6.69 4.85 6.53
CA PHE A 111 7.76 5.74 6.96
C PHE A 111 7.89 6.96 6.05
N ASP A 112 8.57 8.00 6.52
CA ASP A 112 8.77 9.26 5.80
C ASP A 112 9.88 9.21 4.76
N ASN A 113 10.81 8.25 4.85
CA ASN A 113 12.00 8.18 4.00
C ASN A 113 12.51 6.75 3.80
N ILE A 114 13.38 6.58 2.79
CA ILE A 114 13.94 5.29 2.42
C ILE A 114 14.89 4.71 3.46
N HIS A 115 15.59 5.54 4.24
CA HIS A 115 16.54 5.06 5.25
C HIS A 115 15.83 4.27 6.33
N GLN A 116 14.61 4.69 6.72
CA GLN A 116 13.80 3.95 7.69
C GLN A 116 13.35 2.59 7.14
N TYR A 117 13.01 2.48 5.85
CA TYR A 117 12.65 1.19 5.24
C TYR A 117 13.86 0.26 5.06
N ALA A 118 15.05 0.81 4.80
CA ALA A 118 16.27 0.05 4.60
C ALA A 118 16.96 -0.39 5.90
N ASP A 119 16.64 0.24 7.03
CA ASP A 119 17.16 -0.13 8.36
C ASP A 119 16.36 -1.30 8.94
N THR A 120 16.77 -2.51 8.56
CA THR A 120 16.13 -3.76 9.01
C THR A 120 16.45 -4.12 10.47
N VAL A 121 17.31 -3.36 11.14
CA VAL A 121 17.70 -3.60 12.54
C VAL A 121 16.90 -2.73 13.49
N ASN A 122 16.85 -1.42 13.26
CA ASN A 122 16.19 -0.47 14.17
C ASN A 122 14.72 -0.22 13.80
N THR A 123 14.38 -0.37 12.51
CA THR A 123 13.02 -0.18 12.02
C THR A 123 12.53 -1.37 11.17
N PRO A 124 12.66 -2.65 11.66
CA PRO A 124 12.21 -3.81 10.91
C PRO A 124 10.71 -3.71 10.62
N SER A 125 10.34 -3.81 9.36
CA SER A 125 8.95 -3.61 8.95
C SER A 125 8.66 -4.20 7.58
N ASP A 126 7.45 -4.73 7.44
CA ASP A 126 6.87 -5.13 6.15
C ASP A 126 5.84 -4.11 5.63
N PHE A 127 5.81 -2.87 6.18
CA PHE A 127 4.85 -1.84 5.77
C PHE A 127 4.76 -1.69 4.25
N GLY A 128 3.57 -1.98 3.71
CA GLY A 128 3.21 -1.83 2.31
C GLY A 128 3.93 -2.75 1.31
N ALA A 129 4.77 -3.68 1.78
CA ALA A 129 5.67 -4.45 0.93
C ALA A 129 4.94 -5.40 -0.04
N SER A 130 5.51 -5.54 -1.24
CA SER A 130 5.21 -6.65 -2.15
C SER A 130 6.04 -7.85 -1.76
N ILE A 131 5.41 -8.77 -1.04
CA ILE A 131 6.07 -9.96 -0.47
C ILE A 131 6.28 -11.03 -1.55
N GLY A 132 7.46 -11.63 -1.52
CA GLY A 132 7.88 -12.76 -2.33
C GLY A 132 9.25 -13.29 -1.84
N ARG A 133 9.74 -14.44 -2.30
CA ARG A 133 9.16 -15.37 -3.27
C ARG A 133 7.90 -16.05 -2.72
N TYR A 134 7.81 -16.23 -1.40
CA TYR A 134 6.72 -16.93 -0.73
C TYR A 134 6.20 -16.10 0.46
N ALA A 135 4.99 -15.59 0.35
CA ALA A 135 4.28 -14.88 1.40
C ALA A 135 3.88 -15.84 2.53
N ASN A 136 3.93 -15.34 3.76
CA ASN A 136 3.71 -16.10 4.98
C ASN A 136 4.77 -17.20 5.23
N ARG A 137 4.50 -18.20 6.04
CA ARG A 137 5.48 -19.15 6.59
C ARG A 137 5.56 -20.45 5.80
N ILE A 138 6.80 -21.00 5.71
CA ILE A 138 7.08 -22.40 5.36
C ILE A 138 7.70 -23.05 6.60
N ASN A 139 7.07 -24.12 7.06
CA ASN A 139 7.38 -24.82 8.31
C ASN A 139 8.84 -25.28 8.36
N LYS A 140 9.59 -24.80 9.37
CA LYS A 140 11.02 -25.10 9.59
C LYS A 140 11.89 -24.86 8.35
N GLY A 141 11.43 -24.01 7.42
CA GLY A 141 12.10 -23.77 6.15
C GLY A 141 12.16 -25.01 5.24
N GLN A 142 11.38 -26.05 5.50
CA GLN A 142 11.42 -27.29 4.72
C GLN A 142 10.56 -27.17 3.46
N LEU A 143 11.18 -27.23 2.30
CA LEU A 143 10.53 -27.20 1.00
C LEU A 143 10.84 -28.49 0.23
N LYS A 144 9.82 -29.17 -0.27
CA LYS A 144 9.96 -30.37 -1.09
C LYS A 144 9.77 -30.02 -2.57
N VAL A 145 10.81 -30.17 -3.40
CA VAL A 145 10.77 -29.95 -4.84
C VAL A 145 11.52 -31.07 -5.56
N GLY A 146 10.90 -31.67 -6.58
CA GLY A 146 11.48 -32.74 -7.37
C GLY A 146 11.87 -33.95 -6.53
N GLY A 147 11.14 -34.27 -5.48
CA GLY A 147 11.41 -35.38 -4.56
C GLY A 147 12.55 -35.13 -3.56
N LYS A 148 13.17 -33.94 -3.57
CA LYS A 148 14.23 -33.53 -2.64
C LYS A 148 13.68 -32.55 -1.60
N THR A 149 14.18 -32.64 -0.36
CA THR A 149 13.92 -31.63 0.66
C THR A 149 15.04 -30.57 0.61
N ILE A 150 14.64 -29.32 0.43
CA ILE A 150 15.49 -28.13 0.44
C ILE A 150 15.23 -27.42 1.77
N LEU A 151 16.31 -26.96 2.42
CA LEU A 151 16.22 -26.17 3.65
C LEU A 151 16.38 -24.68 3.30
N LEU A 152 15.31 -23.93 3.50
CA LEU A 152 15.31 -22.47 3.39
C LEU A 152 15.81 -21.85 4.69
N PRO A 153 16.40 -20.65 4.66
CA PRO A 153 16.77 -19.94 5.88
C PRO A 153 15.52 -19.67 6.76
N THR A 154 15.67 -19.86 8.06
CA THR A 154 14.62 -19.54 9.03
C THR A 154 14.89 -18.16 9.64
N ASN A 155 13.87 -17.28 9.65
CA ASN A 155 13.98 -15.90 10.11
C ASN A 155 12.91 -15.50 11.12
N ASN A 156 11.94 -16.40 11.40
CA ASN A 156 10.84 -16.07 12.33
C ASN A 156 10.32 -17.33 13.03
N PHE A 157 10.45 -17.40 14.37
CA PHE A 157 10.00 -18.53 15.21
C PHE A 157 10.43 -19.91 14.70
N GLY A 158 11.60 -20.01 14.04
CA GLY A 158 12.11 -21.26 13.47
C GLY A 158 11.52 -21.65 12.12
N HIS A 159 10.78 -20.75 11.46
CA HIS A 159 10.20 -20.91 10.13
C HIS A 159 10.81 -19.93 9.12
N CYS A 160 10.67 -20.22 7.82
CA CYS A 160 10.94 -19.28 6.75
C CYS A 160 9.70 -18.40 6.56
N LEU A 161 9.80 -17.11 6.86
CA LEU A 161 8.74 -16.12 6.73
C LEU A 161 9.05 -15.17 5.57
N HIS A 162 8.05 -14.88 4.74
CA HIS A 162 8.08 -13.85 3.69
C HIS A 162 9.29 -13.94 2.75
N GLY A 163 9.63 -15.16 2.31
CA GLY A 163 10.73 -15.40 1.40
C GLY A 163 12.11 -15.45 2.07
N GLY A 164 12.18 -15.39 3.40
CA GLY A 164 13.44 -15.49 4.17
C GLY A 164 14.06 -14.14 4.49
N PRO A 165 15.28 -14.11 5.07
CA PRO A 165 15.91 -12.91 5.62
C PRO A 165 16.24 -11.84 4.58
N SER A 166 16.38 -12.19 3.31
CA SER A 166 16.55 -11.27 2.18
C SER A 166 15.40 -11.37 1.17
N GLY A 167 14.17 -11.58 1.65
CA GLY A 167 12.97 -11.63 0.81
C GLY A 167 12.77 -10.38 -0.04
N TRP A 168 11.83 -10.44 -0.96
CA TRP A 168 11.65 -9.37 -1.96
C TRP A 168 11.26 -8.01 -1.38
N GLN A 169 10.74 -7.96 -0.17
CA GLN A 169 10.50 -6.72 0.59
C GLN A 169 11.78 -5.93 0.90
N TYR A 170 12.94 -6.54 0.77
CA TYR A 170 14.27 -5.91 0.96
C TYR A 170 15.06 -5.75 -0.35
N GLN A 171 14.42 -5.98 -1.49
CA GLN A 171 15.03 -5.87 -2.81
C GLN A 171 14.58 -4.63 -3.55
N VAL A 172 15.42 -4.13 -4.46
CA VAL A 172 15.06 -3.02 -5.37
C VAL A 172 14.52 -3.60 -6.67
N TYR A 173 13.27 -3.28 -6.98
CA TYR A 173 12.63 -3.63 -8.23
C TYR A 173 13.03 -2.65 -9.33
N ASP A 174 13.13 -3.14 -10.57
CA ASP A 174 13.15 -2.29 -11.75
C ASP A 174 11.74 -1.73 -11.97
N ALA A 175 11.63 -0.42 -12.22
CA ALA A 175 10.36 0.28 -12.22
C ALA A 175 10.12 1.00 -13.56
N VAL A 176 8.89 0.89 -14.08
CA VAL A 176 8.40 1.65 -15.23
C VAL A 176 7.03 2.22 -14.89
N GLN A 177 6.88 3.54 -15.00
CA GLN A 177 5.61 4.24 -14.85
C GLN A 177 5.11 4.70 -16.22
N PRO A 178 4.23 3.93 -16.91
CA PRO A 178 3.81 4.26 -18.27
C PRO A 178 2.84 5.44 -18.35
N ASN A 179 2.16 5.75 -17.25
CA ASN A 179 1.21 6.86 -17.11
C ASN A 179 1.02 7.21 -15.63
N ASP A 180 0.23 8.26 -15.34
CA ASP A 180 0.03 8.79 -13.98
C ASP A 180 -0.73 7.83 -13.04
N SER A 181 -1.37 6.80 -13.56
CA SER A 181 -2.18 5.87 -12.75
C SER A 181 -1.60 4.46 -12.66
N THR A 182 -0.49 4.15 -13.36
CA THR A 182 0.04 2.78 -13.43
C THR A 182 1.54 2.75 -13.15
N LEU A 183 1.97 1.84 -12.27
CA LEU A 183 3.37 1.52 -12.00
C LEU A 183 3.61 0.04 -12.20
N GLN A 184 4.59 -0.33 -13.02
CA GLN A 184 5.05 -1.70 -13.23
C GLN A 184 6.40 -1.88 -12.53
N LEU A 185 6.47 -2.85 -11.65
CA LEU A 185 7.67 -3.26 -10.94
C LEU A 185 8.07 -4.66 -11.38
N SER A 186 9.36 -4.89 -11.62
CA SER A 186 9.86 -6.22 -11.98
C SER A 186 11.09 -6.60 -11.19
N ILE A 187 11.23 -7.89 -10.90
CA ILE A 187 12.35 -8.44 -10.17
C ILE A 187 12.74 -9.80 -10.76
N VAL A 188 14.04 -10.06 -10.78
CA VAL A 188 14.60 -11.40 -11.06
C VAL A 188 15.20 -11.93 -9.76
N SER A 189 14.67 -13.05 -9.27
CA SER A 189 15.16 -13.78 -8.12
C SER A 189 15.91 -15.02 -8.65
N PRO A 190 17.26 -15.06 -8.57
CA PRO A 190 18.05 -16.12 -9.18
C PRO A 190 17.85 -17.48 -8.50
N ASP A 191 18.24 -18.54 -9.20
CA ASP A 191 18.32 -19.89 -8.59
C ASP A 191 19.18 -19.87 -7.33
N GLY A 192 18.65 -20.42 -6.24
CA GLY A 192 19.32 -20.43 -4.94
C GLY A 192 19.12 -19.16 -4.09
N ASP A 193 18.36 -18.16 -4.55
CA ASP A 193 17.99 -17.00 -3.74
C ASP A 193 17.22 -17.47 -2.49
N ASN A 194 17.74 -17.16 -1.28
CA ASN A 194 17.28 -17.77 -0.02
C ASN A 194 17.08 -19.30 -0.10
N ASN A 195 17.92 -19.98 -0.88
CA ASN A 195 17.88 -21.43 -1.16
C ASN A 195 16.62 -21.89 -1.96
N PHE A 196 15.75 -20.99 -2.43
CA PHE A 196 14.66 -21.39 -3.31
C PHE A 196 15.20 -21.85 -4.67
N PRO A 197 14.70 -22.98 -5.22
CA PRO A 197 15.15 -23.49 -6.51
C PRO A 197 14.53 -22.69 -7.67
N GLY A 198 15.28 -22.62 -8.76
CA GLY A 198 14.88 -21.99 -10.02
C GLY A 198 14.99 -20.46 -9.99
N THR A 199 15.30 -19.91 -11.16
CA THR A 199 15.25 -18.48 -11.41
C THR A 199 13.80 -18.08 -11.63
N VAL A 200 13.32 -17.09 -10.89
CA VAL A 200 11.97 -16.53 -11.03
C VAL A 200 12.06 -15.11 -11.55
N THR A 201 11.32 -14.83 -12.62
CA THR A 201 11.04 -13.45 -13.06
C THR A 201 9.62 -13.10 -12.63
N ALA A 202 9.48 -12.06 -11.83
CA ALA A 202 8.19 -11.63 -11.31
C ALA A 202 7.91 -10.16 -11.62
N LYS A 203 6.61 -9.85 -11.72
CA LYS A 203 6.08 -8.48 -11.90
C LYS A 203 5.00 -8.20 -10.89
N VAL A 204 4.96 -6.95 -10.44
CA VAL A 204 3.87 -6.37 -9.66
C VAL A 204 3.40 -5.13 -10.40
N ILE A 205 2.13 -5.06 -10.73
CA ILE A 205 1.54 -3.95 -11.48
C ILE A 205 0.50 -3.30 -10.57
N TYR A 206 0.77 -2.07 -10.17
CA TYR A 206 -0.16 -1.22 -9.44
C TYR A 206 -0.90 -0.33 -10.41
N THR A 207 -2.22 -0.28 -10.31
CA THR A 207 -3.06 0.66 -11.06
C THR A 207 -4.07 1.33 -10.12
N LEU A 208 -4.09 2.65 -10.12
CA LEU A 208 -5.09 3.43 -9.40
C LEU A 208 -6.19 3.82 -10.40
N THR A 209 -7.34 3.14 -10.33
CA THR A 209 -8.42 3.32 -11.31
C THR A 209 -9.29 4.54 -11.02
N SER A 210 -10.06 5.01 -12.01
CA SER A 210 -10.96 6.16 -11.90
C SER A 210 -12.13 5.94 -10.92
N ASP A 211 -12.49 4.68 -10.63
CA ASP A 211 -13.55 4.29 -9.68
C ASP A 211 -13.03 3.97 -8.28
N ASN A 212 -11.86 4.53 -7.92
CA ASN A 212 -11.25 4.46 -6.60
C ASN A 212 -10.82 3.03 -6.19
N VAL A 213 -10.26 2.28 -7.12
CA VAL A 213 -9.66 0.97 -6.86
C VAL A 213 -8.14 1.06 -6.95
N LEU A 214 -7.45 0.62 -5.92
CA LEU A 214 -6.04 0.23 -6.01
C LEU A 214 -6.00 -1.23 -6.48
N ASP A 215 -5.73 -1.44 -7.76
CA ASP A 215 -5.62 -2.72 -8.43
C ASP A 215 -4.16 -3.20 -8.40
N ILE A 216 -3.92 -4.45 -7.99
CA ILE A 216 -2.59 -5.03 -7.90
C ILE A 216 -2.60 -6.39 -8.61
N LYS A 217 -1.86 -6.47 -9.70
CA LYS A 217 -1.65 -7.72 -10.44
C LYS A 217 -0.25 -8.25 -10.21
N TYR A 218 -0.15 -9.56 -10.02
CA TYR A 218 1.10 -10.28 -9.86
C TYR A 218 1.23 -11.28 -11.00
N GLU A 219 2.41 -11.34 -11.59
CA GLU A 219 2.78 -12.31 -12.61
C GLU A 219 4.16 -12.87 -12.28
N ALA A 220 4.37 -14.19 -12.44
CA ALA A 220 5.69 -14.78 -12.31
C ALA A 220 5.85 -16.00 -13.21
N THR A 221 7.07 -16.19 -13.70
CA THR A 221 7.50 -17.38 -14.43
C THR A 221 8.78 -17.95 -13.83
N THR A 222 9.08 -19.21 -14.10
CA THR A 222 10.26 -19.89 -13.59
C THR A 222 10.92 -20.77 -14.64
N ASP A 223 12.23 -20.98 -14.51
CA ASP A 223 13.01 -21.94 -15.32
C ASP A 223 13.06 -23.35 -14.72
N ARG A 224 12.60 -23.51 -13.48
CA ARG A 224 12.59 -24.79 -12.73
C ARG A 224 11.39 -24.85 -11.78
N GLU A 225 10.93 -26.06 -11.42
CA GLU A 225 9.89 -26.24 -10.40
C GLU A 225 10.28 -25.54 -9.09
N THR A 226 9.39 -24.70 -8.59
CA THR A 226 9.55 -23.93 -7.36
C THR A 226 8.18 -23.61 -6.74
N VAL A 227 8.15 -22.76 -5.71
CA VAL A 227 6.93 -22.23 -5.12
C VAL A 227 6.85 -20.72 -5.30
N ILE A 228 5.64 -20.22 -5.56
CA ILE A 228 5.33 -18.79 -5.63
C ILE A 228 4.07 -18.51 -4.81
N ASN A 229 4.14 -17.52 -3.97
CA ASN A 229 3.02 -16.95 -3.26
C ASN A 229 3.31 -15.46 -3.01
N MET A 230 2.63 -14.57 -3.70
CA MET A 230 2.87 -13.12 -3.61
C MET A 230 1.69 -12.44 -2.95
N THR A 231 1.96 -11.40 -2.16
CA THR A 231 0.94 -10.57 -1.52
C THR A 231 1.42 -9.14 -1.34
N ASN A 232 0.49 -8.23 -1.01
CA ASN A 232 0.79 -6.89 -0.52
C ASN A 232 0.54 -6.83 0.99
N HIS A 233 1.52 -6.34 1.74
CA HIS A 233 1.49 -6.26 3.20
C HIS A 233 1.18 -4.83 3.68
N SER A 234 0.14 -4.21 3.12
CA SER A 234 -0.31 -2.88 3.56
C SER A 234 -1.01 -2.94 4.90
N TYR A 235 -0.64 -2.02 5.79
CA TYR A 235 -1.22 -1.86 7.13
C TYR A 235 -2.28 -0.77 7.08
N PHE A 236 -3.52 -1.12 6.87
CA PHE A 236 -4.62 -0.19 6.72
C PHE A 236 -5.10 0.36 8.06
N ASN A 237 -5.24 1.68 8.16
CA ASN A 237 -5.97 2.37 9.21
C ASN A 237 -6.93 3.39 8.58
N LEU A 238 -8.19 3.01 8.45
CA LEU A 238 -9.21 3.83 7.81
C LEU A 238 -9.74 4.94 8.73
N THR A 239 -9.32 4.97 9.99
CA THR A 239 -9.77 6.01 10.96
C THR A 239 -9.11 7.36 10.71
N GLY A 240 -7.98 7.39 9.96
CA GLY A 240 -7.17 8.58 9.72
C GLY A 240 -6.27 8.98 10.90
N ASP A 241 -6.42 8.34 12.07
CA ASP A 241 -5.57 8.57 13.24
C ASP A 241 -4.70 7.33 13.50
N MET A 242 -3.48 7.36 13.01
CA MET A 242 -2.51 6.27 13.15
C MET A 242 -1.85 6.23 14.52
N SER A 243 -2.07 7.24 15.39
CA SER A 243 -1.55 7.30 16.76
C SER A 243 -2.39 6.47 17.75
N GLN A 244 -3.53 5.97 17.28
CA GLN A 244 -4.48 5.19 18.09
C GLN A 244 -4.64 3.77 17.55
N ALA A 245 -5.08 2.86 18.42
CA ALA A 245 -5.49 1.53 17.99
C ALA A 245 -6.71 1.63 17.06
N GLY A 246 -6.64 0.94 15.90
CA GLY A 246 -7.72 0.91 14.90
C GLY A 246 -8.80 -0.13 15.19
N THR A 247 -8.97 -0.55 16.45
CA THR A 247 -9.86 -1.67 16.81
C THR A 247 -11.35 -1.35 16.70
N ASN A 248 -11.71 -0.07 16.54
CA ASN A 248 -13.07 0.38 16.24
C ASN A 248 -13.46 0.18 14.76
N MET A 249 -12.53 -0.18 13.91
CA MET A 249 -12.84 -0.57 12.54
C MET A 249 -13.69 -1.83 12.51
N VAL A 250 -14.66 -1.85 11.60
CA VAL A 250 -15.63 -2.94 11.41
C VAL A 250 -15.15 -3.85 10.28
N LEU A 251 -14.95 -5.12 10.59
CA LEU A 251 -14.45 -6.13 9.65
C LEU A 251 -15.57 -7.06 9.18
N TYR A 252 -15.48 -7.48 7.94
CA TYR A 252 -16.25 -8.57 7.33
C TYR A 252 -15.32 -9.44 6.51
N ILE A 253 -15.48 -10.76 6.58
CA ILE A 253 -14.73 -11.72 5.76
C ILE A 253 -15.70 -12.74 5.19
N ASN A 254 -15.68 -12.94 3.88
CA ASN A 254 -16.46 -13.93 3.17
C ASN A 254 -15.77 -15.32 3.25
N ALA A 255 -15.76 -15.90 4.44
CA ALA A 255 -15.10 -17.16 4.72
C ALA A 255 -15.79 -17.90 5.88
N ASP A 256 -16.19 -19.14 5.67
CA ASP A 256 -16.78 -19.99 6.70
C ASP A 256 -15.73 -20.74 7.52
N ASN A 257 -14.47 -20.72 7.05
CA ASN A 257 -13.39 -21.51 7.63
C ASN A 257 -12.07 -20.71 7.73
N TYR A 258 -11.18 -21.20 8.60
CA TYR A 258 -9.83 -20.69 8.78
C TYR A 258 -8.81 -21.82 8.96
N THR A 259 -7.53 -21.53 8.82
CA THR A 259 -6.44 -22.47 9.15
C THR A 259 -5.92 -22.17 10.56
N PRO A 260 -6.16 -23.08 11.56
CA PRO A 260 -5.67 -22.86 12.92
C PRO A 260 -4.14 -22.95 13.01
N ILE A 261 -3.57 -22.10 13.81
CA ILE A 261 -2.12 -22.00 14.05
C ILE A 261 -1.72 -22.57 15.41
N ASP A 262 -0.43 -22.88 15.56
CA ASP A 262 0.20 -23.11 16.87
C ASP A 262 0.85 -21.81 17.41
N SER A 263 1.53 -21.91 18.55
CA SER A 263 2.20 -20.75 19.19
C SER A 263 3.39 -20.18 18.38
N THR A 264 3.81 -20.84 17.31
CA THR A 264 4.85 -20.39 16.37
C THR A 264 4.25 -19.86 15.06
N PHE A 265 2.90 -19.70 15.02
CA PHE A 265 2.13 -19.20 13.88
C PHE A 265 2.10 -20.11 12.66
N ILE A 266 2.46 -21.38 12.82
CA ILE A 266 2.38 -22.36 11.74
C ILE A 266 1.04 -23.07 11.74
N PRO A 267 0.35 -23.24 10.58
CA PRO A 267 -0.89 -24.01 10.53
C PRO A 267 -0.62 -25.49 10.78
N ASN A 268 -1.58 -26.14 11.44
CA ASN A 268 -1.49 -27.57 11.74
C ASN A 268 -2.03 -28.48 10.62
N GLY A 269 -2.19 -27.97 9.40
CA GLY A 269 -2.68 -28.67 8.23
C GLY A 269 -4.21 -28.90 8.21
N LYS A 270 -4.94 -28.37 9.19
CA LYS A 270 -6.40 -28.48 9.29
C LYS A 270 -7.09 -27.21 8.81
N VAL A 271 -8.34 -27.36 8.41
CA VAL A 271 -9.29 -26.28 8.17
C VAL A 271 -10.41 -26.42 9.18
N LYS A 272 -10.77 -25.36 9.90
CA LYS A 272 -11.80 -25.35 10.94
C LYS A 272 -12.85 -24.27 10.67
N PRO A 273 -14.11 -24.47 11.06
CA PRO A 273 -15.15 -23.46 10.93
C PRO A 273 -14.87 -22.24 11.83
N VAL A 274 -15.22 -21.04 11.35
CA VAL A 274 -15.17 -19.79 12.15
C VAL A 274 -16.38 -19.66 13.07
N TYR A 275 -17.50 -20.28 12.71
CA TYR A 275 -18.77 -20.17 13.43
C TYR A 275 -18.63 -20.48 14.93
N GLY A 276 -19.18 -19.57 15.76
CA GLY A 276 -19.12 -19.69 17.23
C GLY A 276 -17.74 -19.43 17.84
N THR A 277 -16.81 -18.85 17.07
CA THR A 277 -15.47 -18.46 17.55
C THR A 277 -15.26 -16.93 17.43
N PRO A 278 -14.26 -16.37 18.12
CA PRO A 278 -13.85 -14.97 17.93
C PRO A 278 -13.36 -14.63 16.50
N LEU A 279 -13.20 -15.64 15.63
CA LEU A 279 -12.80 -15.49 14.22
C LEU A 279 -13.99 -15.42 13.25
N ASP A 280 -15.24 -15.40 13.76
CA ASP A 280 -16.43 -15.33 12.92
C ASP A 280 -16.74 -13.91 12.46
N PHE A 281 -16.16 -13.52 11.32
CA PHE A 281 -16.46 -12.27 10.62
C PHE A 281 -17.41 -12.45 9.41
N THR A 282 -18.19 -13.52 9.38
CA THR A 282 -19.25 -13.71 8.37
C THR A 282 -20.34 -12.65 8.48
N LYS A 283 -20.45 -11.99 9.63
CA LYS A 283 -21.24 -10.78 9.88
C LYS A 283 -20.31 -9.63 10.30
N ARG A 284 -20.63 -8.42 9.84
CA ARG A 284 -19.87 -7.22 10.19
C ARG A 284 -19.93 -6.92 11.66
N HIS A 285 -18.78 -6.82 12.34
CA HIS A 285 -18.66 -6.30 13.70
C HIS A 285 -17.29 -5.65 13.94
N ALA A 286 -17.17 -4.87 14.99
CA ALA A 286 -15.94 -4.16 15.30
C ALA A 286 -14.88 -5.11 15.88
N LEU A 287 -13.61 -4.84 15.54
CA LEU A 287 -12.51 -5.69 15.99
C LEU A 287 -12.40 -5.76 17.52
N TYR A 288 -12.69 -4.65 18.23
CA TYR A 288 -12.60 -4.62 19.70
C TYR A 288 -13.51 -5.62 20.39
N GLU A 289 -14.59 -6.08 19.74
CA GLU A 289 -15.57 -7.00 20.35
C GLU A 289 -14.97 -8.37 20.69
N THR A 290 -14.00 -8.82 19.88
CA THR A 290 -13.46 -10.19 20.01
C THR A 290 -11.93 -10.29 19.98
N ILE A 291 -11.19 -9.23 19.60
CA ILE A 291 -9.72 -9.24 19.51
C ILE A 291 -9.01 -9.53 20.83
N GLY A 292 -9.66 -9.23 21.96
CA GLY A 292 -9.13 -9.42 23.32
C GLY A 292 -9.52 -10.76 23.97
N ASP A 293 -10.26 -11.62 23.31
CA ASP A 293 -10.72 -12.91 23.87
C ASP A 293 -9.59 -13.94 23.94
N THR A 294 -8.74 -13.80 24.96
CA THR A 294 -7.62 -14.74 25.21
C THR A 294 -8.04 -16.10 25.77
N SER A 295 -9.33 -16.33 26.05
CA SER A 295 -9.85 -17.65 26.35
C SER A 295 -9.84 -18.56 25.12
N PHE A 296 -9.92 -17.96 23.93
CA PHE A 296 -9.74 -18.65 22.68
C PHE A 296 -8.26 -18.77 22.30
N GLU A 297 -7.74 -19.97 22.24
CA GLU A 297 -6.33 -20.29 22.05
C GLU A 297 -5.68 -19.56 20.86
N GLN A 298 -6.40 -19.41 19.75
CA GLN A 298 -5.89 -18.75 18.56
C GLN A 298 -5.62 -17.26 18.80
N ILE A 299 -6.53 -16.54 19.46
CA ILE A 299 -6.32 -15.14 19.85
C ILE A 299 -5.16 -15.01 20.84
N LYS A 300 -5.05 -15.96 21.79
CA LYS A 300 -3.94 -16.00 22.73
C LYS A 300 -2.59 -16.17 22.04
N TYR A 301 -2.46 -17.06 21.07
CA TYR A 301 -1.21 -17.27 20.32
C TYR A 301 -0.84 -16.03 19.51
N ALA A 302 -1.78 -15.47 18.76
CA ALA A 302 -1.54 -14.34 17.88
C ALA A 302 -1.50 -12.99 18.62
N ARG A 303 -1.96 -12.92 19.88
CA ARG A 303 -2.13 -11.67 20.65
C ARG A 303 -3.09 -10.66 19.98
N GLY A 304 -4.07 -11.18 19.23
CA GLY A 304 -4.99 -10.51 18.34
C GLY A 304 -5.30 -11.40 17.14
N TYR A 305 -5.56 -10.82 15.99
CA TYR A 305 -5.69 -11.58 14.74
C TYR A 305 -4.35 -11.65 14.01
N ASP A 306 -3.97 -12.85 13.60
CA ASP A 306 -2.86 -13.15 12.68
C ASP A 306 -3.12 -14.55 12.09
N HIS A 307 -4.24 -14.67 11.34
CA HIS A 307 -4.75 -15.93 10.85
C HIS A 307 -5.11 -15.85 9.38
N ASN A 308 -5.12 -16.99 8.71
CA ASN A 308 -5.60 -17.13 7.35
C ASN A 308 -7.04 -17.62 7.33
N TRP A 309 -7.94 -16.86 6.72
CA TRP A 309 -9.31 -17.25 6.40
C TRP A 309 -9.37 -17.89 5.02
N CYS A 310 -10.09 -19.03 4.92
CA CYS A 310 -10.33 -19.75 3.68
C CYS A 310 -11.51 -19.13 2.94
N LEU A 311 -11.25 -18.37 1.88
CA LEU A 311 -12.25 -17.56 1.21
C LEU A 311 -13.30 -18.40 0.47
N ASN A 312 -14.58 -18.11 0.69
CA ASN A 312 -15.70 -18.70 -0.05
C ASN A 312 -15.73 -18.28 -1.53
N THR A 313 -15.02 -17.18 -1.87
CA THR A 313 -14.86 -16.69 -3.25
C THR A 313 -13.94 -17.59 -4.08
N TYR A 314 -13.21 -18.52 -3.45
CA TYR A 314 -12.34 -19.49 -4.13
C TYR A 314 -13.00 -20.86 -4.17
N THR A 315 -13.39 -21.31 -5.37
CA THR A 315 -14.06 -22.57 -5.57
C THR A 315 -13.46 -23.33 -6.76
N LYS A 316 -13.32 -24.66 -6.63
CA LYS A 316 -12.81 -25.55 -7.70
C LYS A 316 -11.47 -25.06 -8.30
N GLY A 317 -10.57 -24.58 -7.46
CA GLY A 317 -9.24 -24.13 -7.88
C GLY A 317 -9.20 -22.74 -8.52
N LYS A 318 -10.28 -21.96 -8.47
CA LYS A 318 -10.36 -20.61 -9.05
C LYS A 318 -10.99 -19.64 -8.07
N GLY A 319 -10.37 -18.45 -7.96
CA GLY A 319 -10.92 -17.32 -7.24
C GLY A 319 -11.84 -16.47 -8.12
N ASN A 320 -12.82 -15.83 -7.49
CA ASN A 320 -13.74 -14.89 -8.11
C ASN A 320 -13.51 -13.49 -7.55
N ASP A 321 -12.72 -12.70 -8.25
CA ASP A 321 -12.38 -11.31 -7.92
C ASP A 321 -13.48 -10.29 -8.26
N LYS A 322 -14.70 -10.75 -8.54
CA LYS A 322 -15.89 -9.91 -8.70
C LYS A 322 -16.79 -9.91 -7.46
N ILE A 323 -16.49 -10.78 -6.50
CA ILE A 323 -17.22 -10.90 -5.23
C ILE A 323 -16.32 -10.35 -4.13
N VAL A 324 -16.90 -9.56 -3.21
CA VAL A 324 -16.19 -9.05 -2.04
C VAL A 324 -15.68 -10.22 -1.19
N ALA A 325 -14.37 -10.32 -1.05
CA ALA A 325 -13.70 -11.32 -0.22
C ALA A 325 -13.60 -10.87 1.24
N ALA A 326 -13.31 -9.59 1.47
CA ALA A 326 -13.30 -8.97 2.79
C ALA A 326 -13.67 -7.49 2.69
N SER A 327 -14.10 -6.88 3.79
CA SER A 327 -14.28 -5.43 3.85
C SER A 327 -13.91 -4.89 5.23
N LEU A 328 -13.33 -3.68 5.24
CA LEU A 328 -12.98 -2.93 6.44
C LEU A 328 -13.68 -1.57 6.38
N TYR A 329 -14.26 -1.12 7.49
CA TYR A 329 -15.00 0.14 7.56
C TYR A 329 -14.66 0.91 8.82
N ALA A 330 -14.44 2.21 8.70
CA ALA A 330 -14.23 3.11 9.84
C ALA A 330 -15.40 4.08 10.00
N PRO A 331 -16.22 3.97 11.07
CA PRO A 331 -17.41 4.80 11.25
C PRO A 331 -17.14 6.31 11.37
N ASN A 332 -15.98 6.68 11.94
CA ASN A 332 -15.61 8.08 12.14
C ASN A 332 -15.32 8.82 10.83
N THR A 333 -14.65 8.19 9.87
CA THR A 333 -14.31 8.77 8.56
C THR A 333 -15.33 8.44 7.47
N GLY A 334 -16.14 7.39 7.66
CA GLY A 334 -17.03 6.83 6.64
C GLY A 334 -16.29 6.05 5.56
N ILE A 335 -14.96 5.90 5.64
CA ILE A 335 -14.17 5.17 4.66
C ILE A 335 -14.45 3.67 4.76
N CYS A 336 -14.80 3.07 3.64
CA CYS A 336 -14.99 1.63 3.48
C CYS A 336 -14.03 1.11 2.42
N LEU A 337 -13.20 0.13 2.79
CA LEU A 337 -12.39 -0.67 1.90
C LEU A 337 -13.10 -1.98 1.62
N GLU A 338 -13.25 -2.35 0.34
CA GLU A 338 -13.73 -3.65 -0.12
C GLU A 338 -12.63 -4.34 -0.89
N MET A 339 -12.24 -5.55 -0.45
CA MET A 339 -11.20 -6.35 -1.07
C MET A 339 -11.78 -7.41 -1.99
N PHE A 340 -11.17 -7.56 -3.16
CA PHE A 340 -11.45 -8.59 -4.15
C PHE A 340 -10.16 -9.32 -4.47
N THR A 341 -10.20 -10.64 -4.69
CA THR A 341 -8.99 -11.39 -5.03
C THR A 341 -9.28 -12.70 -5.74
N THR A 342 -8.31 -13.16 -6.53
CA THR A 342 -8.29 -14.50 -7.11
C THR A 342 -7.64 -15.54 -6.18
N GLU A 343 -7.08 -15.11 -5.03
CA GLU A 343 -6.41 -16.02 -4.10
C GLU A 343 -7.39 -16.80 -3.21
N PRO A 344 -7.02 -18.00 -2.73
CA PRO A 344 -7.87 -18.84 -1.90
C PRO A 344 -8.03 -18.39 -0.46
N GLY A 345 -7.13 -17.54 0.03
CA GLY A 345 -7.10 -17.10 1.41
C GLY A 345 -6.81 -15.63 1.58
N VAL A 346 -7.16 -15.13 2.75
CA VAL A 346 -6.75 -13.82 3.24
C VAL A 346 -6.16 -13.97 4.64
N GLN A 347 -4.91 -13.56 4.81
CA GLN A 347 -4.35 -13.33 6.14
C GLN A 347 -4.86 -12.00 6.66
N VAL A 348 -5.43 -12.00 7.85
CA VAL A 348 -5.77 -10.77 8.58
C VAL A 348 -4.83 -10.64 9.76
N TYR A 349 -4.02 -9.57 9.74
CA TYR A 349 -3.08 -9.25 10.80
C TYR A 349 -3.40 -7.86 11.38
N THR A 350 -3.49 -7.77 12.68
CA THR A 350 -3.97 -6.55 13.38
C THR A 350 -2.85 -5.75 14.05
N GLY A 351 -1.62 -5.79 13.51
CA GLY A 351 -0.51 -5.01 14.06
C GLY A 351 -0.15 -5.40 15.51
N ASN A 352 -0.22 -6.69 15.83
CA ASN A 352 -0.09 -7.21 17.20
C ASN A 352 1.28 -6.96 17.83
N PHE A 353 2.33 -6.78 17.01
CA PHE A 353 3.71 -6.54 17.42
C PHE A 353 4.13 -5.08 17.31
N LEU A 354 3.26 -4.18 16.87
CA LEU A 354 3.48 -2.75 16.99
C LEU A 354 3.48 -2.37 18.47
N ASP A 355 4.48 -1.64 18.92
CA ASP A 355 4.68 -1.34 20.37
C ASP A 355 4.88 0.16 20.66
N GLY A 356 4.73 1.01 19.65
CA GLY A 356 4.90 2.47 19.75
C GLY A 356 6.35 2.95 19.83
N LYS A 357 7.35 2.06 19.76
CA LYS A 357 8.76 2.47 19.81
C LYS A 357 9.27 3.01 18.48
N VAL A 358 8.87 2.37 17.39
CA VAL A 358 9.24 2.82 16.05
C VAL A 358 8.31 3.93 15.60
N LYS A 359 8.91 5.07 15.23
CA LYS A 359 8.16 6.22 14.69
C LYS A 359 7.99 6.05 13.17
N GLY A 360 6.74 6.06 12.74
CA GLY A 360 6.35 6.04 11.33
C GLY A 360 6.26 7.42 10.72
N LYS A 361 5.36 7.56 9.73
CA LYS A 361 5.13 8.83 9.02
C LYS A 361 4.81 9.97 9.99
N HIS A 362 5.35 11.15 9.68
CA HIS A 362 5.20 12.37 10.50
C HIS A 362 5.64 12.21 11.96
N GLY A 363 6.54 11.26 12.23
CA GLY A 363 7.03 10.96 13.58
C GLY A 363 6.00 10.31 14.50
N ILE A 364 4.87 9.82 13.96
CA ILE A 364 3.81 9.16 14.73
C ILE A 364 4.32 7.79 15.21
N ALA A 365 4.22 7.53 16.51
CA ALA A 365 4.46 6.22 17.08
C ALA A 365 3.22 5.33 16.88
N TYR A 366 3.36 4.20 16.19
CA TYR A 366 2.25 3.29 15.93
C TYR A 366 2.02 2.33 17.10
N PRO A 367 0.91 2.45 17.85
CA PRO A 367 0.64 1.56 18.97
C PRO A 367 0.21 0.17 18.49
N LYS A 368 0.17 -0.78 19.41
CA LYS A 368 -0.43 -2.10 19.17
C LYS A 368 -1.84 -1.95 18.61
N HIS A 369 -2.15 -2.74 17.59
CA HIS A 369 -3.43 -2.72 16.87
C HIS A 369 -3.74 -1.41 16.12
N ALA A 370 -2.73 -0.62 15.76
CA ALA A 370 -2.92 0.60 14.98
C ALA A 370 -3.46 0.35 13.55
N SER A 371 -3.48 -0.90 13.08
CA SER A 371 -3.83 -1.22 11.69
C SER A 371 -4.36 -2.61 11.49
N VAL A 372 -4.89 -2.85 10.30
CA VAL A 372 -5.31 -4.16 9.79
C VAL A 372 -4.62 -4.42 8.46
N CYS A 373 -3.91 -5.54 8.32
CA CYS A 373 -3.45 -6.06 7.04
C CYS A 373 -4.48 -7.03 6.47
N LEU A 374 -4.72 -6.96 5.16
CA LEU A 374 -5.57 -7.86 4.40
C LEU A 374 -4.72 -8.45 3.27
N GLU A 375 -4.03 -9.55 3.54
CA GLU A 375 -3.04 -10.14 2.65
C GLU A 375 -3.67 -11.32 1.89
N SER A 376 -4.00 -11.14 0.60
CA SER A 376 -4.45 -12.23 -0.26
C SER A 376 -3.31 -13.20 -0.52
N GLN A 377 -3.55 -14.51 -0.38
CA GLN A 377 -2.46 -15.48 -0.47
C GLN A 377 -2.94 -16.92 -0.68
N LYS A 378 -2.02 -17.83 -1.05
CA LYS A 378 -2.13 -19.25 -0.76
C LYS A 378 -2.07 -19.43 0.76
N TYR A 379 -2.70 -20.51 1.27
CA TYR A 379 -2.64 -20.74 2.71
C TYR A 379 -1.20 -20.88 3.21
N PRO A 380 -0.87 -20.40 4.42
CA PRO A 380 0.45 -20.59 4.99
C PRO A 380 0.86 -22.05 4.98
N ASP A 381 2.14 -22.32 4.72
CA ASP A 381 2.73 -23.67 4.65
C ASP A 381 2.07 -24.60 3.61
N SER A 382 1.44 -24.05 2.55
CA SER A 382 0.85 -24.85 1.46
C SER A 382 1.80 -25.89 0.88
N PRO A 383 3.12 -25.65 0.70
CA PRO A 383 4.02 -26.67 0.15
C PRO A 383 4.10 -27.95 0.96
N ASN A 384 3.83 -27.89 2.27
CA ASN A 384 3.90 -29.03 3.18
C ASN A 384 2.52 -29.64 3.49
N ASN A 385 1.43 -29.06 2.98
CA ASN A 385 0.05 -29.48 3.23
C ASN A 385 -0.68 -29.80 1.90
N PRO A 386 -0.66 -31.03 1.41
CA PRO A 386 -1.18 -31.39 0.08
C PRO A 386 -2.69 -31.19 -0.08
N ASN A 387 -3.43 -31.01 1.03
CA ASN A 387 -4.86 -30.68 1.04
C ASN A 387 -5.12 -29.16 0.91
N PHE A 388 -4.08 -28.32 0.95
CA PHE A 388 -4.18 -26.89 0.73
C PHE A 388 -4.04 -26.55 -0.77
N PRO A 389 -4.55 -25.40 -1.22
CA PRO A 389 -4.31 -24.93 -2.59
C PRO A 389 -2.83 -24.85 -2.91
N SER A 390 -2.40 -25.45 -4.03
CA SER A 390 -1.00 -25.53 -4.42
C SER A 390 -0.38 -24.16 -4.66
N SER A 391 0.87 -23.98 -4.22
CA SER A 391 1.73 -22.85 -4.51
C SER A 391 2.89 -23.19 -5.46
N TYR A 392 2.94 -24.43 -5.94
CA TYR A 392 3.97 -24.86 -6.90
C TYR A 392 3.73 -24.28 -8.29
N ILE A 393 4.83 -23.96 -8.98
CA ILE A 393 4.87 -23.55 -10.36
C ILE A 393 6.00 -24.28 -11.09
N LYS A 394 5.79 -24.63 -12.37
CA LYS A 394 6.74 -25.33 -13.23
C LYS A 394 7.13 -24.50 -14.45
N PRO A 395 8.26 -24.85 -15.10
CA PRO A 395 8.61 -24.23 -16.39
C PRO A 395 7.45 -24.32 -17.39
N GLY A 396 7.19 -23.20 -18.06
CA GLY A 396 6.07 -23.08 -19.02
C GLY A 396 4.74 -22.68 -18.39
N GLU A 397 4.62 -22.68 -17.06
CA GLU A 397 3.47 -22.14 -16.35
C GLU A 397 3.69 -20.68 -15.98
N THR A 398 2.61 -19.90 -15.90
CA THR A 398 2.64 -18.52 -15.39
C THR A 398 1.78 -18.45 -14.13
N TYR A 399 2.41 -18.03 -13.02
CA TYR A 399 1.67 -17.59 -11.85
C TYR A 399 0.97 -16.28 -12.15
N ILE A 400 -0.32 -16.22 -11.90
CA ILE A 400 -1.13 -15.00 -12.02
C ILE A 400 -1.97 -14.88 -10.76
N SER A 401 -1.88 -13.72 -10.12
CA SER A 401 -2.72 -13.36 -8.99
C SER A 401 -3.23 -11.94 -9.13
N HIS A 402 -4.42 -11.67 -8.62
CA HIS A 402 -5.06 -10.38 -8.66
C HIS A 402 -5.67 -10.05 -7.30
N THR A 403 -5.44 -8.82 -6.84
CA THR A 403 -6.06 -8.25 -5.65
C THR A 403 -6.42 -6.81 -5.92
N ALA A 404 -7.64 -6.43 -5.58
CA ALA A 404 -8.14 -5.08 -5.74
C ALA A 404 -8.71 -4.57 -4.40
N TYR A 405 -8.34 -3.35 -4.03
CA TYR A 405 -8.86 -2.64 -2.88
C TYR A 405 -9.69 -1.45 -3.37
N ARG A 406 -11.01 -1.56 -3.29
CA ARG A 406 -11.95 -0.50 -3.66
C ARG A 406 -12.32 0.34 -2.46
N PHE A 407 -12.18 1.66 -2.60
CA PHE A 407 -12.52 2.61 -1.56
C PHE A 407 -13.85 3.32 -1.86
N ARG A 408 -14.70 3.40 -0.84
CA ARG A 408 -15.99 4.09 -0.89
C ARG A 408 -16.23 4.84 0.41
N VAL A 409 -17.09 5.83 0.35
CA VAL A 409 -17.64 6.51 1.53
C VAL A 409 -19.04 5.94 1.82
N LYS A 410 -19.32 5.63 3.10
CA LYS A 410 -20.61 5.14 3.60
C LYS A 410 -21.15 6.04 4.69
#